data_e4c5732afe2ae742d9661f687cd257e6
#
_entry.id   e4c5732afe2ae742d9661f687cd257e6
#
_cell.length_a   1.000
_cell.length_b   1.000
_cell.length_c   1.000
_cell.angle_alpha   90.00
_cell.angle_beta   90.00
_cell.angle_gamma   90.00
#
_symmetry.space_group_name_H-M   'P 1'
#
loop_
_entity.id
_entity.type
_entity.pdbx_description
1 polymer ?
#
loop_
_entity_poly.entity_id
_entity_poly.type
_entity_poly.pdbx_seq_one_letter_code
_entity_poly.pdbx_strand_id
1 'polypeptide(L)'
;MEKSLKIYCRDCDSITEHRQKGLRETLSICDICDATNSPVAIVKSNGETKRGTLVKFVEFEGDEIGSRAKQLHDEPQIGFSVVIDPQYASYTWLTTPIKEIESDVEMGSFRCITFKTQNSDYKLYITKL
;
A
#
# COMPACT_ATOMS: atom_id res chain seq x y z
N MET A 1 -5.04 4.08 -26.93
CA MET A 1 -4.14 2.99 -26.53
C MET A 1 -4.32 2.71 -25.04
N GLU A 2 -4.76 1.53 -24.71
CA GLU A 2 -4.94 1.16 -23.31
C GLU A 2 -3.58 0.96 -22.65
N LYS A 3 -3.42 1.59 -21.48
CA LYS A 3 -2.19 1.48 -20.72
C LYS A 3 -2.27 0.28 -19.79
N SER A 4 -1.36 -0.67 -19.96
CA SER A 4 -1.26 -1.82 -19.07
C SER A 4 -0.45 -1.46 -17.82
N LEU A 5 -0.95 -1.87 -16.66
CA LEU A 5 -0.32 -1.62 -15.38
C LEU A 5 -0.10 -2.92 -14.63
N LYS A 6 1.01 -3.04 -13.94
CA LYS A 6 1.27 -4.17 -13.04
C LYS A 6 0.77 -3.81 -11.64
N ILE A 7 -0.25 -4.53 -11.19
CA ILE A 7 -0.89 -4.27 -9.89
C ILE A 7 -1.05 -5.61 -9.16
N TYR A 8 -0.93 -5.59 -7.85
CA TYR A 8 -1.22 -6.76 -7.05
C TYR A 8 -2.70 -7.11 -7.14
N CYS A 9 -2.99 -8.32 -7.60
CA CYS A 9 -4.35 -8.86 -7.64
C CYS A 9 -4.55 -9.82 -6.48
N ARG A 10 -5.52 -9.52 -5.62
CA ARG A 10 -5.82 -10.36 -4.46
C ARG A 10 -6.32 -11.75 -4.88
N ASP A 11 -7.18 -11.81 -5.90
CA ASP A 11 -7.76 -13.08 -6.34
C ASP A 11 -6.73 -14.00 -7.00
N CYS A 12 -5.75 -13.43 -7.71
CA CYS A 12 -4.63 -14.19 -8.27
C CYS A 12 -3.51 -14.41 -7.27
N ASP A 13 -3.52 -13.67 -6.16
CA ASP A 13 -2.45 -13.64 -5.15
C ASP A 13 -1.07 -13.42 -5.78
N SER A 14 -1.02 -12.52 -6.75
CA SER A 14 0.22 -12.19 -7.46
C SER A 14 0.07 -10.87 -8.19
N ILE A 15 1.21 -10.37 -8.71
CA ILE A 15 1.21 -9.17 -9.52
C ILE A 15 0.87 -9.56 -10.94
N THR A 16 -0.18 -8.96 -11.48
CA THR A 16 -0.67 -9.25 -12.81
C THR A 16 -0.85 -7.97 -13.61
N GLU A 17 -0.98 -8.12 -14.92
CA GLU A 17 -1.29 -7.00 -15.80
C GLU A 17 -2.74 -6.57 -15.59
N HIS A 18 -2.96 -5.25 -15.56
CA HIS A 18 -4.28 -4.65 -15.40
C HIS A 18 -4.52 -3.60 -16.46
N ARG A 19 -5.79 -3.42 -16.82
CA ARG A 19 -6.23 -2.32 -17.67
C ARG A 19 -7.08 -1.36 -16.84
N GLN A 20 -7.03 -0.08 -17.16
CA GLN A 20 -7.79 0.94 -16.46
C GLN A 20 -9.30 0.78 -16.71
N LYS A 21 -10.10 1.02 -15.67
CA LYS A 21 -11.54 0.98 -15.73
C LYS A 21 -12.10 2.40 -15.80
N GLY A 22 -12.65 2.76 -16.95
CA GLY A 22 -13.28 4.07 -17.15
C GLY A 22 -12.27 5.22 -17.18
N LEU A 23 -12.75 6.41 -16.83
CA LEU A 23 -11.98 7.65 -16.89
C LEU A 23 -11.17 7.93 -15.63
N ARG A 24 -11.41 7.18 -14.56
CA ARG A 24 -10.71 7.34 -13.29
C ARG A 24 -9.59 6.32 -13.17
N GLU A 25 -8.39 6.78 -12.89
CA GLU A 25 -7.19 5.96 -12.82
C GLU A 25 -7.05 5.17 -11.51
N THR A 26 -8.03 5.29 -10.61
CA THR A 26 -7.96 4.67 -9.28
C THR A 26 -8.35 3.21 -9.25
N LEU A 27 -9.06 2.73 -10.27
CA LEU A 27 -9.48 1.33 -10.36
C LEU A 27 -8.98 0.70 -11.65
N SER A 28 -8.54 -0.53 -11.56
CA SER A 28 -8.05 -1.29 -12.70
C SER A 28 -8.57 -2.72 -12.65
N ILE A 29 -8.68 -3.34 -13.82
CA ILE A 29 -9.24 -4.69 -13.97
C ILE A 29 -8.10 -5.65 -14.30
N CYS A 30 -7.98 -6.72 -13.54
CA CYS A 30 -7.00 -7.77 -13.78
C CYS A 30 -7.27 -8.47 -15.11
N ASP A 31 -6.26 -8.59 -15.96
CA ASP A 31 -6.40 -9.24 -17.26
C ASP A 31 -6.57 -10.75 -17.16
N ILE A 32 -6.27 -11.34 -16.01
CA ILE A 32 -6.38 -12.79 -15.81
C ILE A 32 -7.76 -13.19 -15.26
N CYS A 33 -8.22 -12.50 -14.19
CA CYS A 33 -9.42 -12.92 -13.48
C CYS A 33 -10.55 -11.88 -13.48
N ASP A 34 -10.35 -10.74 -14.13
CA ASP A 34 -11.31 -9.62 -14.21
C ASP A 34 -11.65 -8.97 -12.87
N ALA A 35 -10.90 -9.27 -11.81
CA ALA A 35 -11.09 -8.62 -10.52
C ALA A 35 -10.67 -7.15 -10.58
N THR A 36 -11.37 -6.30 -9.83
CA THR A 36 -11.04 -4.87 -9.74
C THR A 36 -10.08 -4.65 -8.59
N ASN A 37 -8.96 -3.96 -8.86
CA ASN A 37 -7.92 -3.68 -7.88
C ASN A 37 -7.52 -2.20 -7.89
N SER A 38 -6.92 -1.75 -6.79
CA SER A 38 -6.42 -0.38 -6.61
C SER A 38 -4.89 -0.35 -6.71
N PRO A 39 -4.28 0.83 -7.00
CA PRO A 39 -2.82 0.92 -7.15
C PRO A 39 -2.04 0.59 -5.89
N VAL A 40 -2.63 0.74 -4.71
CA VAL A 40 -1.98 0.42 -3.44
C VAL A 40 -2.71 -0.71 -2.75
N ALA A 41 -1.96 -1.71 -2.29
CA ALA A 41 -2.50 -2.80 -1.49
C ALA A 41 -1.50 -3.15 -0.39
N ILE A 42 -2.00 -3.35 0.83
CA ILE A 42 -1.19 -3.83 1.94
C ILE A 42 -1.79 -5.14 2.43
N VAL A 43 -0.95 -6.17 2.53
CA VAL A 43 -1.36 -7.52 2.90
C VAL A 43 -0.68 -7.90 4.21
N LYS A 44 -1.49 -8.22 5.20
CA LYS A 44 -1.01 -8.69 6.50
C LYS A 44 -0.77 -10.20 6.44
N SER A 45 0.12 -10.70 7.28
CA SER A 45 0.48 -12.13 7.30
C SER A 45 -0.70 -13.08 7.51
N ASN A 46 -1.78 -12.61 8.13
CA ASN A 46 -3.00 -13.40 8.33
C ASN A 46 -3.93 -13.41 7.12
N GLY A 47 -3.56 -12.73 6.02
CA GLY A 47 -4.35 -12.64 4.80
C GLY A 47 -5.23 -11.41 4.69
N GLU A 48 -5.37 -10.61 5.74
CA GLU A 48 -6.12 -9.36 5.65
C GLU A 48 -5.47 -8.42 4.65
N THR A 49 -6.27 -7.84 3.78
CA THR A 49 -5.80 -6.93 2.74
C THR A 49 -6.58 -5.62 2.80
N LYS A 50 -5.85 -4.51 2.76
CA LYS A 50 -6.43 -3.18 2.60
C LYS A 50 -5.93 -2.60 1.29
N ARG A 51 -6.80 -1.85 0.61
CA ARG A 51 -6.49 -1.24 -0.68
C ARG A 51 -6.76 0.24 -0.65
N GLY A 52 -6.05 0.97 -1.47
CA GLY A 52 -6.23 2.41 -1.57
C GLY A 52 -5.54 2.97 -2.79
N THR A 53 -5.60 4.28 -2.91
CA THR A 53 -5.03 5.02 -4.02
C THR A 53 -3.68 5.62 -3.67
N LEU A 54 -3.50 6.03 -2.44
CA LEU A 54 -2.32 6.74 -1.97
C LEU A 54 -1.80 6.11 -0.67
N VAL A 55 -0.49 6.02 -0.55
CA VAL A 55 0.17 5.59 0.68
C VAL A 55 1.15 6.67 1.12
N LYS A 56 1.20 6.93 2.42
CA LYS A 56 2.19 7.80 3.05
C LYS A 56 2.74 7.12 4.29
N PHE A 57 3.85 7.62 4.78
CA PHE A 57 4.50 7.14 5.99
C PHE A 57 4.49 8.27 7.00
N VAL A 58 3.95 8.01 8.19
CA VAL A 58 3.71 9.05 9.20
C VAL A 58 4.73 8.95 10.31
N GLU A 59 5.37 10.09 10.60
CA GLU A 59 6.20 10.27 11.78
C GLU A 59 5.35 10.90 12.87
N PHE A 60 5.31 10.29 14.06
CA PHE A 60 4.58 10.82 15.21
C PHE A 60 5.53 11.52 16.20
N GLU A 61 5.01 12.49 16.95
CA GLU A 61 5.80 13.24 17.94
C GLU A 61 6.21 12.39 19.13
N GLY A 62 5.50 11.30 19.41
CA GLY A 62 5.80 10.41 20.51
C GLY A 62 5.66 8.95 20.11
N ASP A 63 6.08 8.05 21.01
CA ASP A 63 6.05 6.61 20.74
C ASP A 63 4.69 5.97 21.06
N GLU A 64 3.74 6.73 21.59
CA GLU A 64 2.45 6.22 21.98
C GLU A 64 1.43 6.28 20.84
N ILE A 65 0.55 5.28 20.78
CA ILE A 65 -0.58 5.26 19.86
C ILE A 65 -1.49 6.45 20.21
N GLY A 66 -1.85 7.23 19.19
CA GLY A 66 -2.66 8.42 19.39
C GLY A 66 -1.86 9.70 19.55
N SER A 67 -0.53 9.62 19.51
CA SER A 67 0.32 10.81 19.48
C SER A 67 0.02 11.63 18.23
N ARG A 68 0.25 12.94 18.34
CA ARG A 68 0.03 13.85 17.22
C ARG A 68 0.97 13.53 16.07
N ALA A 69 0.44 13.47 14.87
CA ALA A 69 1.25 13.30 13.66
C ALA A 69 2.17 14.51 13.48
N LYS A 70 3.48 14.24 13.34
CA LYS A 70 4.49 15.27 13.14
C LYS A 70 4.64 15.62 11.67
N GLN A 71 4.75 14.60 10.82
CA GLN A 71 4.98 14.80 9.40
C GLN A 71 4.61 13.55 8.60
N LEU A 72 4.15 13.78 7.35
CA LEU A 72 3.96 12.73 6.36
C LEU A 72 5.19 12.67 5.45
N HIS A 73 5.63 11.45 5.15
CA HIS A 73 6.78 11.21 4.28
C HIS A 73 6.39 10.31 3.11
N ASP A 74 7.12 10.42 2.01
CA ASP A 74 6.90 9.59 0.83
C ASP A 74 7.69 8.27 0.89
N GLU A 75 8.68 8.18 1.76
CA GLU A 75 9.54 7.00 1.88
C GLU A 75 9.41 6.33 3.24
N PRO A 76 9.51 4.99 3.29
CA PRO A 76 9.43 4.26 4.56
C PRO A 76 10.71 4.42 5.38
N GLN A 77 10.54 4.38 6.70
CA GLN A 77 11.65 4.38 7.64
C GLN A 77 11.21 3.69 8.92
N ILE A 78 12.15 3.07 9.60
CA ILE A 78 11.88 2.48 10.92
C ILE A 78 11.37 3.57 11.87
N GLY A 79 10.28 3.28 12.56
CA GLY A 79 9.60 4.22 13.44
C GLY A 79 8.42 4.94 12.80
N PHE A 80 8.29 4.91 11.48
CA PHE A 80 7.15 5.50 10.80
C PHE A 80 6.01 4.48 10.70
N SER A 81 4.77 4.97 10.70
CA SER A 81 3.59 4.14 10.48
C SER A 81 3.10 4.29 9.04
N VAL A 82 2.57 3.21 8.48
CA VAL A 82 2.02 3.22 7.11
C VAL A 82 0.57 3.66 7.16
N VAL A 83 0.22 4.64 6.34
CA VAL A 83 -1.15 5.19 6.23
C VAL A 83 -1.64 5.03 4.80
N ILE A 84 -2.83 4.44 4.66
CA ILE A 84 -3.50 4.31 3.37
C ILE A 84 -4.56 5.41 3.26
N ASP A 85 -4.53 6.16 2.17
CA ASP A 85 -5.46 7.25 1.86
C ASP A 85 -5.60 8.28 2.99
N PRO A 86 -4.49 8.95 3.39
CA PRO A 86 -4.49 9.83 4.58
C PRO A 86 -5.44 11.03 4.49
N GLN A 87 -5.88 11.42 3.30
CA GLN A 87 -6.83 12.52 3.15
C GLN A 87 -8.26 12.17 3.57
N TYR A 88 -8.55 10.91 3.79
CA TYR A 88 -9.87 10.43 4.23
C TYR A 88 -9.81 10.01 5.70
N ALA A 89 -9.71 10.98 6.57
CA ALA A 89 -9.40 10.76 7.99
C ALA A 89 -10.32 9.74 8.69
N SER A 90 -11.60 9.70 8.35
CA SER A 90 -12.56 8.78 8.97
C SER A 90 -12.27 7.32 8.66
N TYR A 91 -11.60 7.06 7.57
CA TYR A 91 -11.36 5.69 7.07
C TYR A 91 -9.88 5.42 6.84
N THR A 92 -9.02 6.29 7.34
CA THR A 92 -7.58 6.09 7.25
C THR A 92 -7.18 4.81 7.97
N TRP A 93 -6.54 3.93 7.25
CA TRP A 93 -5.98 2.73 7.83
C TRP A 93 -4.52 2.99 8.20
N LEU A 94 -4.16 2.63 9.41
CA LEU A 94 -2.88 2.97 10.00
C LEU A 94 -2.25 1.73 10.62
N THR A 95 -0.98 1.48 10.35
CA THR A 95 -0.23 0.43 11.05
C THR A 95 0.39 1.00 12.32
N THR A 96 0.80 0.10 13.22
CA THR A 96 1.77 0.45 14.25
C THR A 96 3.12 0.77 13.59
N PRO A 97 4.05 1.43 14.29
CA PRO A 97 5.31 1.82 13.65
C PRO A 97 6.12 0.66 13.11
N ILE A 98 6.78 0.87 11.99
CA ILE A 98 7.67 -0.11 11.36
C ILE A 98 8.85 -0.38 12.32
N LYS A 99 9.09 -1.65 12.61
CA LYS A 99 10.22 -2.10 13.44
C LYS A 99 11.37 -2.62 12.59
N GLU A 100 11.07 -3.19 11.43
CA GLU A 100 12.07 -3.75 10.54
C GLU A 100 11.58 -3.69 9.10
N ILE A 101 12.46 -3.32 8.19
CA ILE A 101 12.20 -3.39 6.75
C ILE A 101 13.02 -4.56 6.21
N GLU A 102 12.35 -5.64 5.81
CA GLU A 102 13.02 -6.84 5.31
C GLU A 102 13.46 -6.70 3.87
N SER A 103 12.64 -6.06 3.04
CA SER A 103 12.99 -5.83 1.65
C SER A 103 12.21 -4.65 1.09
N ASP A 104 12.79 -4.02 0.08
CA ASP A 104 12.19 -2.92 -0.65
C ASP A 104 12.66 -3.04 -2.09
N VAL A 105 11.80 -3.59 -2.94
CA VAL A 105 12.12 -3.89 -4.32
C VAL A 105 11.32 -2.96 -5.23
N GLU A 106 12.01 -2.25 -6.11
CA GLU A 106 11.39 -1.38 -7.08
C GLU A 106 11.72 -1.88 -8.49
N MET A 107 10.67 -2.13 -9.29
CA MET A 107 10.80 -2.60 -10.66
C MET A 107 9.88 -1.76 -11.56
N GLY A 108 10.47 -0.79 -12.26
CA GLY A 108 9.70 0.10 -13.12
C GLY A 108 8.65 0.90 -12.33
N SER A 109 7.39 0.75 -12.69
CA SER A 109 6.28 1.45 -12.02
C SER A 109 5.75 0.73 -10.78
N PHE A 110 6.36 -0.39 -10.42
CA PHE A 110 5.92 -1.25 -9.34
C PHE A 110 6.94 -1.28 -8.20
N ARG A 111 6.45 -1.24 -6.95
CA ARG A 111 7.31 -1.33 -5.76
C ARG A 111 6.66 -2.26 -4.75
N CYS A 112 7.45 -3.15 -4.14
CA CYS A 112 7.01 -4.03 -3.06
C CYS A 112 7.92 -3.85 -1.86
N ILE A 113 7.32 -3.51 -0.72
CA ILE A 113 8.04 -3.33 0.54
C ILE A 113 7.53 -4.39 1.53
N THR A 114 8.44 -5.22 2.04
CA THR A 114 8.13 -6.19 3.08
C THR A 114 8.67 -5.67 4.40
N PHE A 115 7.80 -5.51 5.39
CA PHE A 115 8.19 -4.95 6.67
C PHE A 115 7.45 -5.60 7.83
N LYS A 116 7.99 -5.39 9.02
CA LYS A 116 7.40 -5.86 10.27
C LYS A 116 7.09 -4.70 11.19
N THR A 117 5.97 -4.81 11.88
CA THR A 117 5.64 -3.97 13.03
C THR A 117 5.75 -4.81 14.30
N GLN A 118 5.45 -4.22 15.44
CA GLN A 118 5.45 -4.95 16.70
C GLN A 118 4.51 -6.16 16.69
N ASN A 119 3.39 -6.07 15.99
CA ASN A 119 2.30 -7.05 16.06
C ASN A 119 2.17 -7.93 14.82
N SER A 120 2.71 -7.53 13.67
CA SER A 120 2.38 -8.20 12.41
C SER A 120 3.43 -8.00 11.35
N ASP A 121 3.41 -8.90 10.37
CA ASP A 121 4.21 -8.80 9.16
C ASP A 121 3.32 -8.33 8.02
N TYR A 122 3.87 -7.47 7.15
CA TYR A 122 3.14 -6.85 6.05
C TYR A 122 3.92 -6.88 4.75
N LYS A 123 3.17 -6.95 3.64
CA LYS A 123 3.69 -6.67 2.30
C LYS A 123 2.89 -5.50 1.73
N LEU A 124 3.59 -4.45 1.33
CA LEU A 124 2.97 -3.25 0.75
C LEU A 124 3.31 -3.22 -0.74
N TYR A 125 2.27 -3.22 -1.57
CA TYR A 125 2.40 -3.17 -3.02
C TYR A 125 1.96 -1.80 -3.51
N ILE A 126 2.82 -1.13 -4.26
CA ILE A 126 2.57 0.21 -4.78
C ILE A 126 2.77 0.20 -6.29
N THR A 127 1.76 0.65 -7.02
CA THR A 127 1.88 0.89 -8.46
C THR A 127 1.85 2.40 -8.70
N LYS A 128 2.89 2.92 -9.35
CA LYS A 128 2.94 4.33 -9.71
C LYS A 128 2.16 4.53 -11.01
N LEU A 129 1.18 5.39 -10.95
CA LEU A 129 0.33 5.71 -12.11
C LEU A 129 0.93 6.79 -12.99
#